data_91a7c2e4e20790fac10ce695faa35134
#
_entry.id   91a7c2e4e20790fac10ce695faa35134
#
_cell.length_a   1.000
_cell.length_b   1.000
_cell.length_c   1.000
_cell.angle_alpha   90.00
_cell.angle_beta   90.00
_cell.angle_gamma   90.00
#
_symmetry.space_group_name_H-M   'P 1'
#
loop_
_entity.id
_entity.type
_entity.pdbx_description
1 polymer ?
#
loop_
_entity_poly.entity_id
_entity_poly.type
_entity_poly.pdbx_seq_one_letter_code
_entity_poly.pdbx_strand_id
1 'polypeptide(L)'
;MSHWKLLNRSEIEDQKWNEAVANAANEHIYGYSYYLDIVADNWKGLVFGNYEAIMPVSLKSKLGVKYIGQINHVQRLNTFSALASIPEINELEKLLLASVNYVDIVVEQKIFSSLSSIERTNLILPLNHTNEALQKVFKTNTQRGIKKARSSGAHFKKANDSSISKAIELFESQKDYGLSKAWFTELKSLAASDFAEIYAVELEGENIAFAMVLNSEKRVTLIFTALGIRGKAIGAMPFLISELIGKFSNSNKIFDFEGSDNAGTSRFYTSFGARTEKYYHYQSGGILKRTKELLKGK
;
A
#
# COMPACT_ATOMS: atom_id res chain seq x y z
N MET A 1 14.84 10.63 -30.19
CA MET A 1 14.70 9.37 -29.43
C MET A 1 14.06 9.70 -28.09
N SER A 2 13.11 8.92 -27.65
CA SER A 2 12.50 9.09 -26.33
C SER A 2 13.56 8.80 -25.24
N HIS A 3 13.55 9.57 -24.16
CA HIS A 3 14.46 9.44 -23.04
C HIS A 3 13.75 9.77 -21.73
N TRP A 4 14.32 9.37 -20.59
CA TRP A 4 13.81 9.67 -19.27
C TRP A 4 14.08 11.12 -18.86
N LYS A 5 13.07 11.77 -18.28
CA LYS A 5 13.18 13.11 -17.68
C LYS A 5 12.66 13.07 -16.26
N LEU A 6 13.31 13.83 -15.37
CA LEU A 6 12.83 14.08 -14.02
C LEU A 6 12.07 15.41 -14.00
N LEU A 7 10.78 15.36 -13.79
CA LEU A 7 9.89 16.52 -13.73
C LEU A 7 9.52 16.84 -12.28
N ASN A 8 9.39 18.13 -11.98
CA ASN A 8 8.74 18.56 -10.75
C ASN A 8 7.22 18.33 -10.83
N ARG A 9 6.54 18.24 -9.69
CA ARG A 9 5.08 18.04 -9.64
C ARG A 9 4.32 19.05 -10.52
N SER A 10 4.73 20.32 -10.51
CA SER A 10 4.10 21.39 -11.29
C SER A 10 4.29 21.28 -12.81
N GLU A 11 5.21 20.44 -13.27
CA GLU A 11 5.50 20.20 -14.69
C GLU A 11 4.78 18.96 -15.23
N ILE A 12 4.13 18.19 -14.34
CA ILE A 12 3.44 16.95 -14.70
C ILE A 12 2.03 17.26 -15.20
N GLU A 13 1.71 16.75 -16.37
CA GLU A 13 0.37 16.80 -16.97
C GLU A 13 -0.48 15.67 -16.34
N ASP A 14 -1.37 16.00 -15.40
CA ASP A 14 -2.14 15.03 -14.62
C ASP A 14 -2.94 14.05 -15.49
N GLN A 15 -3.54 14.49 -16.56
CA GLN A 15 -4.30 13.62 -17.44
C GLN A 15 -3.40 12.54 -18.06
N LYS A 16 -2.28 12.91 -18.67
CA LYS A 16 -1.34 11.95 -19.29
C LYS A 16 -0.71 11.03 -18.25
N TRP A 17 -0.36 11.58 -17.09
CA TRP A 17 0.19 10.82 -15.98
C TRP A 17 -0.78 9.73 -15.51
N ASN A 18 -2.03 10.11 -15.21
CA ASN A 18 -3.05 9.19 -14.71
C ASN A 18 -3.48 8.17 -15.78
N GLU A 19 -3.52 8.55 -17.05
CA GLU A 19 -3.73 7.63 -18.17
C GLU A 19 -2.61 6.59 -18.27
N ALA A 20 -1.35 6.97 -18.08
CA ALA A 20 -0.22 6.04 -18.07
C ALA A 20 -0.34 5.02 -16.91
N VAL A 21 -0.80 5.45 -15.71
CA VAL A 21 -1.09 4.55 -14.59
C VAL A 21 -2.23 3.60 -14.94
N ALA A 22 -3.36 4.12 -15.42
CA ALA A 22 -4.57 3.33 -15.70
C ALA A 22 -4.32 2.24 -16.77
N ASN A 23 -3.53 2.56 -17.79
CA ASN A 23 -3.19 1.65 -18.89
C ASN A 23 -2.09 0.63 -18.52
N ALA A 24 -1.35 0.85 -17.44
CA ALA A 24 -0.28 -0.06 -17.03
C ALA A 24 -0.84 -1.43 -16.59
N ALA A 25 -0.14 -2.51 -16.89
CA ALA A 25 -0.52 -3.86 -16.48
C ALA A 25 -0.54 -3.99 -14.93
N ASN A 26 0.38 -3.29 -14.27
CA ASN A 26 0.53 -3.21 -12.82
C ASN A 26 -0.14 -1.95 -12.22
N GLU A 27 -1.25 -1.49 -12.80
CA GLU A 27 -2.02 -0.38 -12.27
C GLU A 27 -2.20 -0.50 -10.76
N HIS A 28 -1.97 0.59 -10.05
CA HIS A 28 -2.09 0.68 -8.62
C HIS A 28 -2.41 2.11 -8.19
N ILE A 29 -3.21 2.26 -7.13
CA ILE A 29 -3.56 3.58 -6.56
C ILE A 29 -2.33 4.44 -6.27
N TYR A 30 -1.21 3.85 -5.89
CA TYR A 30 0.04 4.52 -5.57
C TYR A 30 0.69 5.29 -6.70
N GLY A 31 0.26 5.08 -7.95
CA GLY A 31 0.75 5.78 -9.13
C GLY A 31 0.02 7.06 -9.43
N TYR A 32 -1.24 7.19 -9.02
CA TYR A 32 -2.07 8.32 -9.42
C TYR A 32 -1.65 9.63 -8.78
N SER A 33 -1.64 10.71 -9.56
CA SER A 33 -1.22 12.04 -9.09
C SER A 33 -2.06 12.54 -7.91
N TYR A 34 -3.37 12.34 -7.96
CA TYR A 34 -4.29 12.73 -6.89
C TYR A 34 -4.07 11.97 -5.57
N TYR A 35 -3.57 10.73 -5.63
CA TYR A 35 -3.15 9.97 -4.45
C TYR A 35 -1.84 10.50 -3.88
N LEU A 36 -0.85 10.68 -4.77
CA LEU A 36 0.49 11.15 -4.41
C LEU A 36 0.46 12.56 -3.80
N ASP A 37 -0.44 13.43 -4.27
CA ASP A 37 -0.64 14.78 -3.73
C ASP A 37 -1.14 14.79 -2.28
N ILE A 38 -1.74 13.68 -1.81
CA ILE A 38 -2.16 13.54 -0.41
C ILE A 38 -1.01 13.03 0.48
N VAL A 39 -0.20 12.09 -0.02
CA VAL A 39 0.76 11.33 0.81
C VAL A 39 2.22 11.77 0.64
N ALA A 40 2.51 12.69 -0.28
CA ALA A 40 3.88 13.10 -0.57
C ALA A 40 3.98 14.58 -0.97
N ASP A 41 4.47 15.41 -0.07
CA ASP A 41 4.79 16.79 -0.42
C ASP A 41 5.87 16.85 -1.51
N ASN A 42 5.62 17.64 -2.56
CA ASN A 42 6.59 17.92 -3.63
C ASN A 42 7.21 16.67 -4.27
N TRP A 43 6.42 15.60 -4.46
CA TRP A 43 6.88 14.46 -5.21
C TRP A 43 7.25 14.84 -6.64
N LYS A 44 8.10 14.04 -7.27
CA LYS A 44 8.57 14.24 -8.65
C LYS A 44 8.19 13.05 -9.50
N GLY A 45 8.07 13.27 -10.80
CA GLY A 45 7.81 12.24 -11.79
C GLY A 45 9.03 11.98 -12.68
N LEU A 46 9.41 10.72 -12.80
CA LEU A 46 10.23 10.28 -13.92
C LEU A 46 9.29 9.95 -15.07
N VAL A 47 9.52 10.55 -16.22
CA VAL A 47 8.69 10.42 -17.43
C VAL A 47 9.55 10.03 -18.60
N PHE A 48 9.18 8.94 -19.28
CA PHE A 48 9.80 8.51 -20.53
C PHE A 48 8.98 8.99 -21.73
N GLY A 49 9.64 9.70 -22.63
CA GLY A 49 9.03 10.20 -23.86
C GLY A 49 7.82 11.10 -23.60
N ASN A 50 6.66 10.78 -24.19
CA ASN A 50 5.40 11.45 -23.95
C ASN A 50 4.50 10.62 -23.03
N TYR A 51 5.00 10.24 -21.83
CA TYR A 51 4.34 9.43 -20.80
C TYR A 51 4.14 7.96 -21.19
N GLU A 52 4.97 7.39 -22.09
CA GLU A 52 4.91 5.96 -22.40
C GLU A 52 5.30 5.08 -21.21
N ALA A 53 6.13 5.61 -20.31
CA ALA A 53 6.40 5.05 -19.00
C ALA A 53 6.61 6.16 -17.98
N ILE A 54 6.18 5.93 -16.74
CA ILE A 54 6.32 6.89 -15.64
C ILE A 54 6.70 6.20 -14.34
N MET A 55 7.34 6.94 -13.43
CA MET A 55 7.62 6.46 -12.07
C MET A 55 7.59 7.64 -11.09
N PRO A 56 6.74 7.60 -10.04
CA PRO A 56 6.77 8.61 -8.98
C PRO A 56 7.99 8.40 -8.08
N VAL A 57 8.59 9.49 -7.62
CA VAL A 57 9.70 9.46 -6.66
C VAL A 57 9.60 10.59 -5.64
N SER A 58 10.03 10.33 -4.41
CA SER A 58 10.15 11.35 -3.37
C SER A 58 11.62 11.66 -3.15
N LEU A 59 12.07 12.82 -3.68
CA LEU A 59 13.43 13.33 -3.46
C LEU A 59 13.42 14.19 -2.20
N LYS A 60 14.12 13.73 -1.18
CA LYS A 60 14.25 14.39 0.12
C LYS A 60 15.66 14.93 0.33
N SER A 61 15.80 15.93 1.21
CA SER A 61 17.09 16.42 1.65
C SER A 61 17.12 16.53 3.18
N LYS A 62 18.21 16.06 3.79
CA LYS A 62 18.44 16.21 5.23
C LYS A 62 19.90 16.51 5.46
N LEU A 63 20.21 17.63 6.14
CA LEU A 63 21.58 18.09 6.41
C LEU A 63 22.44 18.19 5.13
N GLY A 64 21.89 18.69 4.02
CA GLY A 64 22.56 18.82 2.74
C GLY A 64 22.69 17.52 1.93
N VAL A 65 22.31 16.39 2.48
CA VAL A 65 22.33 15.09 1.79
C VAL A 65 21.01 14.85 1.07
N LYS A 66 21.06 14.70 -0.25
CA LYS A 66 19.91 14.36 -1.08
C LYS A 66 19.69 12.85 -1.09
N TYR A 67 18.45 12.39 -0.95
CA TYR A 67 18.14 10.96 -0.98
C TYR A 67 16.74 10.70 -1.56
N ILE A 68 16.57 9.50 -2.11
CA ILE A 68 15.26 8.95 -2.42
C ILE A 68 14.81 8.21 -1.17
N GLY A 69 13.63 8.58 -0.65
CA GLY A 69 13.03 7.92 0.51
C GLY A 69 11.67 7.35 0.18
N GLN A 70 11.25 6.37 0.98
CA GLN A 70 9.91 5.82 0.89
C GLN A 70 8.87 6.91 1.18
N ILE A 71 7.74 6.84 0.47
CA ILE A 71 6.55 7.67 0.69
C ILE A 71 5.68 6.97 1.74
N ASN A 72 5.13 7.71 2.70
CA ASN A 72 4.17 7.16 3.64
C ASN A 72 2.93 6.63 2.88
N HIS A 73 2.29 5.60 3.42
CA HIS A 73 1.11 4.96 2.81
C HIS A 73 1.32 4.45 1.37
N VAL A 74 2.58 4.28 0.96
CA VAL A 74 2.96 3.64 -0.30
C VAL A 74 3.87 2.47 0.05
N GLN A 75 3.36 1.25 -0.05
CA GLN A 75 4.17 0.06 0.27
C GLN A 75 5.36 -0.06 -0.68
N ARG A 76 5.11 0.17 -1.97
CA ARG A 76 6.12 0.08 -3.03
C ARG A 76 5.86 1.10 -4.13
N LEU A 77 6.91 1.67 -4.64
CA LEU A 77 6.86 2.51 -5.84
C LEU A 77 6.89 1.61 -7.08
N ASN A 78 6.19 2.03 -8.11
CA ASN A 78 6.07 1.27 -9.35
C ASN A 78 6.54 2.13 -10.52
N THR A 79 7.11 1.47 -11.53
CA THR A 79 7.19 2.05 -12.86
C THR A 79 5.94 1.60 -13.62
N PHE A 80 5.12 2.55 -14.03
CA PHE A 80 3.89 2.30 -14.76
C PHE A 80 4.12 2.46 -16.25
N SER A 81 3.74 1.46 -17.03
CA SER A 81 3.86 1.48 -18.48
C SER A 81 2.87 0.50 -19.10
N ALA A 82 2.32 0.86 -20.26
CA ALA A 82 1.61 -0.07 -21.12
C ALA A 82 2.55 -0.96 -21.95
N LEU A 83 3.86 -0.68 -21.94
CA LEU A 83 4.88 -1.47 -22.64
C LEU A 83 5.15 -2.78 -21.88
N ALA A 84 5.60 -3.80 -22.59
CA ALA A 84 5.92 -5.10 -22.00
C ALA A 84 7.10 -5.08 -21.02
N SER A 85 7.95 -4.06 -21.07
CA SER A 85 9.11 -3.87 -20.20
C SER A 85 9.34 -2.37 -19.93
N ILE A 86 10.08 -2.06 -18.87
CA ILE A 86 10.52 -0.70 -18.58
C ILE A 86 11.50 -0.27 -19.69
N PRO A 87 11.18 0.79 -20.45
CA PRO A 87 12.08 1.25 -21.49
C PRO A 87 13.35 1.85 -20.90
N GLU A 88 14.49 1.66 -21.54
CA GLU A 88 15.78 2.26 -21.19
C GLU A 88 16.08 2.24 -19.67
N ILE A 89 15.90 1.08 -19.03
CA ILE A 89 16.02 0.90 -17.57
C ILE A 89 17.39 1.37 -17.03
N ASN A 90 18.46 1.22 -17.81
CA ASN A 90 19.79 1.69 -17.44
C ASN A 90 19.88 3.24 -17.42
N GLU A 91 19.13 3.92 -18.29
CA GLU A 91 19.04 5.39 -18.28
C GLU A 91 18.26 5.85 -17.05
N LEU A 92 17.12 5.17 -16.73
CA LEU A 92 16.35 5.41 -15.52
C LEU A 92 17.22 5.28 -14.27
N GLU A 93 17.99 4.20 -14.13
CA GLU A 93 18.91 3.99 -13.03
C GLU A 93 19.94 5.12 -12.91
N LYS A 94 20.60 5.47 -14.03
CA LYS A 94 21.60 6.55 -14.05
C LYS A 94 21.02 7.89 -13.62
N LEU A 95 19.83 8.23 -14.12
CA LEU A 95 19.15 9.49 -13.80
C LEU A 95 18.79 9.56 -12.30
N LEU A 96 18.28 8.47 -11.75
CA LEU A 96 17.96 8.38 -10.32
C LEU A 96 19.21 8.53 -9.45
N LEU A 97 20.26 7.76 -9.73
CA LEU A 97 21.48 7.75 -8.94
C LEU A 97 22.29 9.05 -9.06
N ALA A 98 22.25 9.72 -10.22
CA ALA A 98 22.89 11.03 -10.39
C ALA A 98 22.20 12.14 -9.57
N SER A 99 20.92 11.96 -9.22
CA SER A 99 20.11 12.96 -8.51
C SER A 99 20.30 12.94 -7.00
N VAL A 100 20.90 11.87 -6.41
CA VAL A 100 20.92 11.63 -4.97
C VAL A 100 22.24 11.02 -4.48
N ASN A 101 22.49 11.19 -3.18
CA ASN A 101 23.63 10.60 -2.47
C ASN A 101 23.29 9.26 -1.81
N TYR A 102 21.98 9.00 -1.60
CA TYR A 102 21.50 7.83 -0.88
C TYR A 102 20.13 7.36 -1.42
N VAL A 103 19.94 6.07 -1.44
CA VAL A 103 18.67 5.43 -1.85
C VAL A 103 18.18 4.55 -0.70
N ASP A 104 16.91 4.72 -0.33
CA ASP A 104 16.18 3.86 0.62
C ASP A 104 14.74 3.74 0.08
N ILE A 105 14.53 2.83 -0.86
CA ILE A 105 13.32 2.75 -1.67
C ILE A 105 12.85 1.32 -1.81
N VAL A 106 11.54 1.15 -1.76
CA VAL A 106 10.87 -0.11 -2.05
C VAL A 106 10.18 0.01 -3.41
N VAL A 107 10.44 -0.95 -4.29
CA VAL A 107 9.91 -0.96 -5.67
C VAL A 107 9.35 -2.32 -6.05
N GLU A 108 8.34 -2.35 -6.91
CA GLU A 108 7.74 -3.59 -7.39
C GLU A 108 8.69 -4.39 -8.29
N GLN A 109 9.42 -3.70 -9.15
CA GLN A 109 10.31 -4.32 -10.14
C GLN A 109 11.77 -4.00 -9.85
N LYS A 110 12.68 -4.86 -10.29
CA LYS A 110 14.11 -4.58 -10.22
C LYS A 110 14.47 -3.49 -11.21
N ILE A 111 14.82 -2.30 -10.71
CA ILE A 111 15.21 -1.13 -11.51
C ILE A 111 16.67 -0.72 -11.34
N PHE A 112 17.36 -1.25 -10.33
CA PHE A 112 18.79 -0.98 -10.12
C PHE A 112 19.58 -2.26 -10.36
N SER A 113 20.53 -2.20 -11.29
CA SER A 113 21.50 -3.26 -11.57
C SER A 113 22.76 -3.11 -10.72
N SER A 114 23.11 -1.90 -10.35
CA SER A 114 24.31 -1.56 -9.56
C SER A 114 24.12 -1.65 -8.05
N LEU A 115 22.88 -1.79 -7.56
CA LEU A 115 22.57 -1.86 -6.14
C LEU A 115 22.07 -3.25 -5.75
N SER A 116 22.49 -3.73 -4.58
CA SER A 116 21.90 -4.91 -3.98
C SER A 116 20.48 -4.63 -3.48
N SER A 117 19.60 -5.62 -3.60
CA SER A 117 18.22 -5.55 -3.09
C SER A 117 17.92 -6.67 -2.11
N ILE A 118 17.02 -6.38 -1.18
CA ILE A 118 16.39 -7.39 -0.32
C ILE A 118 15.01 -7.70 -0.94
N GLU A 119 14.78 -8.97 -1.27
CA GLU A 119 13.47 -9.43 -1.73
C GLU A 119 12.48 -9.42 -0.56
N ARG A 120 11.29 -8.89 -0.80
CA ARG A 120 10.18 -8.79 0.12
C ARG A 120 8.95 -9.49 -0.46
N THR A 121 7.99 -9.80 0.38
CA THR A 121 6.78 -10.52 -0.03
C THR A 121 5.54 -9.69 0.25
N ASN A 122 4.75 -9.46 -0.78
CA ASN A 122 3.38 -9.00 -0.70
C ASN A 122 2.40 -10.18 -0.76
N LEU A 123 1.19 -10.00 -0.30
CA LEU A 123 0.12 -11.01 -0.30
C LEU A 123 -1.09 -10.48 -1.05
N ILE A 124 -1.53 -11.21 -2.07
CA ILE A 124 -2.62 -10.83 -2.94
C ILE A 124 -3.62 -11.97 -3.15
N LEU A 125 -4.88 -11.64 -3.37
CA LEU A 125 -5.94 -12.59 -3.69
C LEU A 125 -6.70 -12.11 -4.93
N PRO A 126 -6.65 -12.85 -6.07
CA PRO A 126 -7.51 -12.55 -7.21
C PRO A 126 -8.99 -12.70 -6.85
N LEU A 127 -9.81 -11.74 -7.26
CA LEU A 127 -11.24 -11.67 -6.93
C LEU A 127 -12.16 -12.14 -8.06
N ASN A 128 -11.61 -12.76 -9.10
CA ASN A 128 -12.32 -13.24 -10.29
C ASN A 128 -13.11 -14.55 -10.08
N HIS A 129 -13.43 -14.86 -8.84
CA HIS A 129 -14.26 -16.01 -8.42
C HIS A 129 -15.43 -15.54 -7.59
N THR A 130 -16.47 -16.38 -7.49
CA THR A 130 -17.61 -16.10 -6.61
C THR A 130 -17.17 -16.11 -5.14
N ASN A 131 -17.92 -15.41 -4.29
CA ASN A 131 -17.66 -15.37 -2.85
C ASN A 131 -17.57 -16.77 -2.23
N GLU A 132 -18.48 -17.66 -2.63
CA GLU A 132 -18.52 -19.05 -2.14
C GLU A 132 -17.25 -19.81 -2.54
N ALA A 133 -16.76 -19.61 -3.77
CA ALA A 133 -15.53 -20.25 -4.24
C ALA A 133 -14.30 -19.72 -3.47
N LEU A 134 -14.23 -18.40 -3.23
CA LEU A 134 -13.19 -17.79 -2.44
C LEU A 134 -13.20 -18.26 -0.99
N GLN A 135 -14.36 -18.36 -0.36
CA GLN A 135 -14.47 -18.83 1.03
C GLN A 135 -14.08 -20.30 1.22
N LYS A 136 -14.25 -21.15 0.19
CA LYS A 136 -13.85 -22.58 0.25
C LYS A 136 -12.36 -22.78 0.47
N VAL A 137 -11.50 -21.84 0.02
CA VAL A 137 -10.04 -21.95 0.19
C VAL A 137 -9.55 -21.37 1.52
N PHE A 138 -10.42 -20.75 2.33
CA PHE A 138 -10.03 -20.23 3.63
C PHE A 138 -9.67 -21.37 4.59
N LYS A 139 -8.61 -21.18 5.37
CA LYS A 139 -8.19 -22.17 6.37
C LYS A 139 -9.25 -22.33 7.47
N THR A 140 -9.31 -23.52 8.06
CA THR A 140 -10.31 -23.89 9.07
C THR A 140 -10.39 -22.89 10.23
N ASN A 141 -9.25 -22.39 10.73
CA ASN A 141 -9.26 -21.42 11.83
C ASN A 141 -9.90 -20.08 11.42
N THR A 142 -9.68 -19.62 10.19
CA THR A 142 -10.33 -18.44 9.62
C THR A 142 -11.83 -18.63 9.53
N GLN A 143 -12.30 -19.77 8.99
CA GLN A 143 -13.72 -20.10 8.91
C GLN A 143 -14.37 -20.17 10.30
N ARG A 144 -13.68 -20.74 11.31
CA ARG A 144 -14.16 -20.77 12.70
C ARG A 144 -14.32 -19.36 13.28
N GLY A 145 -13.34 -18.47 13.04
CA GLY A 145 -13.41 -17.07 13.46
C GLY A 145 -14.60 -16.34 12.83
N ILE A 146 -14.80 -16.50 11.52
CA ILE A 146 -15.92 -15.92 10.79
C ILE A 146 -17.26 -16.43 11.36
N LYS A 147 -17.40 -17.74 11.55
CA LYS A 147 -18.62 -18.34 12.14
C LYS A 147 -18.87 -17.81 13.54
N LYS A 148 -17.82 -17.69 14.38
CA LYS A 148 -17.95 -17.16 15.74
C LYS A 148 -18.45 -15.73 15.74
N ALA A 149 -17.90 -14.84 14.90
CA ALA A 149 -18.35 -13.45 14.79
C ALA A 149 -19.83 -13.37 14.40
N ARG A 150 -20.23 -14.10 13.36
CA ARG A 150 -21.64 -14.17 12.91
C ARG A 150 -22.57 -14.67 14.02
N SER A 151 -22.21 -15.74 14.73
CA SER A 151 -23.01 -16.31 15.83
C SER A 151 -23.07 -15.39 17.05
N SER A 152 -22.13 -14.45 17.21
CA SER A 152 -22.14 -13.43 18.27
C SER A 152 -23.03 -12.22 17.93
N GLY A 153 -23.67 -12.19 16.76
CA GLY A 153 -24.47 -11.05 16.32
C GLY A 153 -23.66 -9.88 15.77
N ALA A 154 -22.41 -10.13 15.33
CA ALA A 154 -21.61 -9.10 14.73
C ALA A 154 -22.10 -8.75 13.32
N HIS A 155 -22.14 -7.46 12.98
CA HIS A 155 -22.60 -6.91 11.71
C HIS A 155 -21.50 -6.20 10.96
N PHE A 156 -21.35 -6.51 9.66
CA PHE A 156 -20.47 -5.77 8.75
C PHE A 156 -21.22 -4.57 8.17
N LYS A 157 -20.57 -3.40 8.17
CA LYS A 157 -21.16 -2.19 7.58
C LYS A 157 -20.11 -1.28 6.96
N LYS A 158 -20.51 -0.50 5.96
CA LYS A 158 -19.73 0.66 5.51
C LYS A 158 -19.80 1.74 6.60
N ALA A 159 -18.68 2.26 7.00
CA ALA A 159 -18.57 3.38 7.93
C ALA A 159 -18.32 4.68 7.15
N ASN A 160 -18.63 5.82 7.76
CA ASN A 160 -18.30 7.10 7.16
C ASN A 160 -16.83 7.47 7.41
N ASP A 161 -16.33 8.45 6.68
CA ASP A 161 -14.96 8.96 6.77
C ASP A 161 -14.59 9.46 8.18
N SER A 162 -15.55 10.05 8.92
CA SER A 162 -15.33 10.48 10.31
C SER A 162 -14.99 9.32 11.26
N SER A 163 -15.34 8.10 10.90
CA SER A 163 -15.02 6.90 11.68
C SER A 163 -13.52 6.58 11.73
N ILE A 164 -12.70 7.16 10.84
CA ILE A 164 -11.26 6.96 10.85
C ILE A 164 -10.62 7.41 12.17
N SER A 165 -11.12 8.47 12.81
CA SER A 165 -10.60 8.91 14.10
C SER A 165 -10.79 7.87 15.19
N LYS A 166 -11.96 7.22 15.26
CA LYS A 166 -12.20 6.10 16.19
C LYS A 166 -11.36 4.88 15.86
N ALA A 167 -11.16 4.61 14.58
CA ALA A 167 -10.30 3.51 14.14
C ALA A 167 -8.83 3.74 14.55
N ILE A 168 -8.34 4.98 14.44
CA ILE A 168 -6.99 5.35 14.89
C ILE A 168 -6.87 5.22 16.41
N GLU A 169 -7.83 5.74 17.19
CA GLU A 169 -7.85 5.59 18.65
C GLU A 169 -7.80 4.10 19.06
N LEU A 170 -8.61 3.27 18.38
CA LEU A 170 -8.61 1.83 18.62
C LEU A 170 -7.26 1.18 18.26
N PHE A 171 -6.62 1.61 17.18
CA PHE A 171 -5.31 1.12 16.76
C PHE A 171 -4.22 1.50 17.78
N GLU A 172 -4.14 2.77 18.18
CA GLU A 172 -3.15 3.28 19.12
C GLU A 172 -3.32 2.67 20.52
N SER A 173 -4.56 2.34 20.93
CA SER A 173 -4.83 1.68 22.21
C SER A 173 -4.22 0.28 22.36
N GLN A 174 -3.87 -0.38 21.25
CA GLN A 174 -3.33 -1.74 21.27
C GLN A 174 -1.81 -1.78 21.47
N LYS A 175 -1.09 -0.85 20.84
CA LYS A 175 0.37 -0.78 20.85
C LYS A 175 0.85 0.53 20.24
N ASP A 176 1.89 1.11 20.83
CA ASP A 176 2.65 2.16 20.17
C ASP A 176 3.51 1.57 19.04
N TYR A 177 3.22 1.96 17.82
CA TYR A 177 3.96 1.57 16.62
C TYR A 177 5.02 2.59 16.22
N GLY A 178 5.18 3.68 16.99
CA GLY A 178 6.12 4.76 16.70
C GLY A 178 5.78 5.55 15.43
N LEU A 179 4.50 5.56 15.02
CA LEU A 179 4.04 6.31 13.84
C LEU A 179 3.96 7.81 14.15
N SER A 180 4.34 8.63 13.16
CA SER A 180 4.33 10.08 13.33
C SER A 180 2.90 10.65 13.28
N LYS A 181 2.72 11.86 13.85
CA LYS A 181 1.45 12.61 13.69
C LYS A 181 1.13 12.88 12.22
N ALA A 182 2.14 13.13 11.39
CA ALA A 182 1.97 13.33 9.96
C ALA A 182 1.36 12.08 9.28
N TRP A 183 1.82 10.90 9.66
CA TRP A 183 1.29 9.63 9.16
C TRP A 183 -0.23 9.51 9.40
N PHE A 184 -0.70 9.83 10.62
CA PHE A 184 -2.13 9.80 10.93
C PHE A 184 -2.91 10.92 10.25
N THR A 185 -2.29 12.09 10.02
CA THR A 185 -2.92 13.19 9.28
C THR A 185 -3.13 12.79 7.81
N GLU A 186 -2.14 12.21 7.18
CA GLU A 186 -2.23 11.69 5.81
C GLU A 186 -3.29 10.59 5.71
N LEU A 187 -3.35 9.65 6.68
CA LEU A 187 -4.39 8.62 6.72
C LEU A 187 -5.81 9.20 6.80
N LYS A 188 -6.01 10.28 7.59
CA LYS A 188 -7.29 10.99 7.66
C LYS A 188 -7.65 11.67 6.33
N SER A 189 -6.67 12.27 5.67
CA SER A 189 -6.86 12.89 4.35
C SER A 189 -7.21 11.84 3.29
N LEU A 190 -6.56 10.68 3.33
CA LEU A 190 -6.93 9.53 2.48
C LEU A 190 -8.36 9.06 2.77
N ALA A 191 -8.75 8.97 4.02
CA ALA A 191 -10.09 8.52 4.41
C ALA A 191 -11.22 9.43 3.87
N ALA A 192 -10.93 10.70 3.63
CA ALA A 192 -11.87 11.68 3.07
C ALA A 192 -11.92 11.67 1.53
N SER A 193 -11.13 10.84 0.86
CA SER A 193 -11.10 10.76 -0.61
C SER A 193 -12.15 9.81 -1.17
N ASP A 194 -12.57 10.03 -2.42
CA ASP A 194 -13.57 9.21 -3.10
C ASP A 194 -13.11 7.78 -3.40
N PHE A 195 -11.80 7.55 -3.45
CA PHE A 195 -11.21 6.23 -3.69
C PHE A 195 -10.96 5.43 -2.41
N ALA A 196 -11.24 5.99 -1.23
CA ALA A 196 -11.13 5.30 0.05
C ALA A 196 -12.50 4.86 0.59
N GLU A 197 -12.54 3.68 1.14
CA GLU A 197 -13.75 3.16 1.80
C GLU A 197 -13.36 2.59 3.16
N ILE A 198 -14.14 2.98 4.18
CA ILE A 198 -13.98 2.49 5.55
C ILE A 198 -15.10 1.52 5.85
N TYR A 199 -14.75 0.40 6.44
CA TYR A 199 -15.68 -0.63 6.88
C TYR A 199 -15.46 -0.96 8.35
N ALA A 200 -16.54 -1.33 9.03
CA ALA A 200 -16.51 -1.69 10.43
C ALA A 200 -17.26 -2.99 10.69
N VAL A 201 -16.87 -3.66 11.75
CA VAL A 201 -17.69 -4.68 12.41
C VAL A 201 -18.28 -4.08 13.67
N GLU A 202 -19.60 -4.06 13.72
CA GLU A 202 -20.37 -3.60 14.87
C GLU A 202 -20.87 -4.79 15.69
N LEU A 203 -20.82 -4.65 17.01
CA LEU A 203 -21.43 -5.57 17.97
C LEU A 203 -22.12 -4.75 19.06
N GLU A 204 -23.42 -4.96 19.26
CA GLU A 204 -24.20 -4.25 20.30
C GLU A 204 -24.07 -2.71 20.22
N GLY A 205 -24.07 -2.15 19.01
CA GLY A 205 -23.97 -0.70 18.77
C GLY A 205 -22.54 -0.13 18.84
N GLU A 206 -21.52 -0.96 19.17
CA GLU A 206 -20.13 -0.56 19.22
C GLU A 206 -19.35 -1.07 18.00
N ASN A 207 -18.57 -0.23 17.35
CA ASN A 207 -17.62 -0.64 16.31
C ASN A 207 -16.37 -1.25 16.97
N ILE A 208 -16.17 -2.55 16.81
CA ILE A 208 -15.11 -3.35 17.45
C ILE A 208 -13.94 -3.72 16.54
N ALA A 209 -14.09 -3.49 15.24
CA ALA A 209 -13.02 -3.63 14.25
C ALA A 209 -13.27 -2.68 13.08
N PHE A 210 -12.19 -2.22 12.45
CA PHE A 210 -12.22 -1.37 11.27
C PHE A 210 -11.22 -1.86 10.22
N ALA A 211 -11.56 -1.61 8.96
CA ALA A 211 -10.65 -1.69 7.83
C ALA A 211 -10.87 -0.49 6.91
N MET A 212 -9.79 0.04 6.37
CA MET A 212 -9.81 1.01 5.29
C MET A 212 -9.18 0.39 4.05
N VAL A 213 -9.89 0.46 2.95
CA VAL A 213 -9.42 0.00 1.64
C VAL A 213 -9.35 1.17 0.67
N LEU A 214 -8.38 1.12 -0.21
CA LEU A 214 -8.26 2.01 -1.36
C LEU A 214 -8.68 1.23 -2.60
N ASN A 215 -9.58 1.81 -3.39
CA ASN A 215 -10.14 1.17 -4.56
C ASN A 215 -9.62 1.84 -5.82
N SER A 216 -8.87 1.10 -6.63
CA SER A 216 -8.43 1.52 -7.96
C SER A 216 -9.05 0.62 -9.04
N GLU A 217 -8.67 0.78 -10.29
CA GLU A 217 -9.29 0.01 -11.38
C GLU A 217 -9.04 -1.49 -11.27
N LYS A 218 -7.81 -1.88 -10.92
CA LYS A 218 -7.38 -3.29 -10.89
C LYS A 218 -7.16 -3.84 -9.49
N ARG A 219 -7.15 -2.97 -8.44
CA ARG A 219 -6.84 -3.39 -7.07
C ARG A 219 -7.81 -2.82 -6.03
N VAL A 220 -8.01 -3.58 -4.97
CA VAL A 220 -8.57 -3.16 -3.69
C VAL A 220 -7.48 -3.36 -2.66
N THR A 221 -6.87 -2.27 -2.20
CA THR A 221 -5.70 -2.31 -1.31
C THR A 221 -6.13 -2.09 0.13
N LEU A 222 -5.82 -3.03 1.01
CA LEU A 222 -6.10 -2.95 2.45
C LEU A 222 -5.01 -2.14 3.15
N ILE A 223 -5.22 -0.84 3.28
CA ILE A 223 -4.16 0.08 3.77
C ILE A 223 -4.11 0.19 5.30
N PHE A 224 -5.22 -0.04 5.98
CA PHE A 224 -5.28 0.12 7.43
C PHE A 224 -6.29 -0.81 8.07
N THR A 225 -5.98 -1.36 9.24
CA THR A 225 -6.91 -2.14 10.07
C THR A 225 -6.75 -1.77 11.54
N ALA A 226 -7.86 -1.78 12.28
CA ALA A 226 -7.86 -1.66 13.73
C ALA A 226 -8.79 -2.73 14.34
N LEU A 227 -8.40 -3.29 15.49
CA LEU A 227 -9.12 -4.40 16.13
C LEU A 227 -9.13 -4.22 17.64
N GLY A 228 -10.30 -4.07 18.24
CA GLY A 228 -10.47 -3.99 19.68
C GLY A 228 -10.41 -5.35 20.38
N ILE A 229 -10.26 -5.32 21.71
CA ILE A 229 -10.20 -6.54 22.53
C ILE A 229 -11.48 -7.39 22.36
N ARG A 230 -12.66 -6.77 22.38
CA ARG A 230 -13.95 -7.45 22.12
C ARG A 230 -13.96 -8.09 20.74
N GLY A 231 -13.49 -7.37 19.72
CA GLY A 231 -13.40 -7.87 18.35
C GLY A 231 -12.45 -9.07 18.21
N LYS A 232 -11.31 -9.02 18.90
CA LYS A 232 -10.36 -10.14 18.94
C LYS A 232 -11.00 -11.39 19.56
N ALA A 233 -11.76 -11.22 20.64
CA ALA A 233 -12.40 -12.33 21.35
C ALA A 233 -13.40 -13.10 20.48
N ILE A 234 -14.10 -12.45 19.57
CA ILE A 234 -15.14 -13.08 18.72
C ILE A 234 -14.70 -13.39 17.29
N GLY A 235 -13.46 -13.01 16.88
CA GLY A 235 -12.99 -13.21 15.50
C GLY A 235 -13.51 -12.16 14.52
N ALA A 236 -13.65 -10.90 14.96
CA ALA A 236 -14.17 -9.81 14.14
C ALA A 236 -13.26 -9.50 12.92
N MET A 237 -11.92 -9.60 13.05
CA MET A 237 -11.03 -9.33 11.92
C MET A 237 -11.14 -10.37 10.79
N PRO A 238 -11.12 -11.70 11.03
CA PRO A 238 -11.42 -12.67 9.99
C PRO A 238 -12.79 -12.44 9.33
N PHE A 239 -13.80 -12.07 10.09
CA PHE A 239 -15.11 -11.75 9.57
C PHE A 239 -15.08 -10.51 8.68
N LEU A 240 -14.49 -9.40 9.14
CA LEU A 240 -14.34 -8.16 8.40
C LEU A 240 -13.65 -8.37 7.03
N ILE A 241 -12.52 -9.07 7.03
CA ILE A 241 -11.77 -9.36 5.80
C ILE A 241 -12.57 -10.27 4.86
N SER A 242 -13.26 -11.27 5.40
CA SER A 242 -14.14 -12.15 4.59
C SER A 242 -15.28 -11.39 3.91
N GLU A 243 -15.93 -10.46 4.63
CA GLU A 243 -17.00 -9.63 4.08
C GLU A 243 -16.44 -8.66 3.00
N LEU A 244 -15.26 -8.09 3.21
CA LEU A 244 -14.57 -7.28 2.19
C LEU A 244 -14.26 -8.10 0.92
N ILE A 245 -13.67 -9.28 1.07
CA ILE A 245 -13.41 -10.19 -0.06
C ILE A 245 -14.71 -10.51 -0.79
N GLY A 246 -15.80 -10.83 -0.05
CA GLY A 246 -17.11 -11.09 -0.61
C GLY A 246 -17.69 -9.91 -1.37
N LYS A 247 -17.56 -8.69 -0.82
CA LYS A 247 -18.06 -7.46 -1.46
C LYS A 247 -17.41 -7.19 -2.82
N PHE A 248 -16.12 -7.45 -2.95
CA PHE A 248 -15.38 -7.21 -4.18
C PHE A 248 -15.18 -8.46 -5.05
N SER A 249 -15.72 -9.62 -4.64
CA SER A 249 -15.68 -10.87 -5.40
C SER A 249 -16.38 -10.75 -6.75
N ASN A 250 -16.17 -11.73 -7.63
CA ASN A 250 -16.71 -11.75 -8.99
C ASN A 250 -16.33 -10.50 -9.83
N SER A 251 -15.13 -9.99 -9.62
CA SER A 251 -14.56 -8.85 -10.34
C SER A 251 -13.17 -9.20 -10.87
N ASN A 252 -12.68 -8.44 -11.85
CA ASN A 252 -11.31 -8.60 -12.37
C ASN A 252 -10.24 -7.93 -11.49
N LYS A 253 -10.59 -7.60 -10.25
CA LYS A 253 -9.66 -6.95 -9.32
C LYS A 253 -8.84 -7.95 -8.51
N ILE A 254 -7.80 -7.42 -7.91
CA ILE A 254 -6.95 -8.11 -6.94
C ILE A 254 -7.21 -7.48 -5.57
N PHE A 255 -7.48 -8.30 -4.54
CA PHE A 255 -7.41 -7.85 -3.15
C PHE A 255 -5.95 -7.87 -2.70
N ASP A 256 -5.40 -6.72 -2.40
CA ASP A 256 -4.01 -6.53 -1.98
C ASP A 256 -3.98 -6.31 -0.46
N PHE A 257 -3.38 -7.25 0.26
CA PHE A 257 -3.26 -7.18 1.72
C PHE A 257 -2.08 -6.31 2.19
N GLU A 258 -1.34 -5.71 1.27
CA GLU A 258 -0.10 -4.98 1.54
C GLU A 258 0.99 -5.80 2.25
N GLY A 259 0.92 -7.09 2.20
CA GLY A 259 1.93 -7.99 2.71
C GLY A 259 2.42 -7.69 4.13
N SER A 260 3.26 -8.55 4.66
CA SER A 260 3.92 -8.28 5.93
C SER A 260 5.17 -9.13 6.09
N ASP A 261 6.26 -8.50 6.50
CA ASP A 261 7.45 -9.19 7.02
C ASP A 261 7.19 -9.82 8.40
N ASN A 262 6.08 -9.47 9.05
CA ASN A 262 5.66 -10.10 10.29
C ASN A 262 5.03 -11.46 10.01
N ALA A 263 5.66 -12.53 10.50
CA ALA A 263 5.22 -13.90 10.26
C ALA A 263 3.79 -14.19 10.75
N GLY A 264 3.30 -13.49 11.78
CA GLY A 264 1.93 -13.60 12.28
C GLY A 264 0.93 -13.03 11.29
N THR A 265 1.16 -11.82 10.81
CA THR A 265 0.32 -11.12 9.83
C THR A 265 0.35 -11.85 8.49
N SER A 266 1.51 -12.29 8.03
CA SER A 266 1.64 -13.07 6.81
C SER A 266 0.83 -14.37 6.88
N ARG A 267 0.93 -15.13 7.98
CA ARG A 267 0.12 -16.34 8.19
C ARG A 267 -1.38 -16.04 8.22
N PHE A 268 -1.77 -14.91 8.81
CA PHE A 268 -3.16 -14.48 8.86
C PHE A 268 -3.71 -14.23 7.45
N TYR A 269 -3.05 -13.42 6.63
CA TYR A 269 -3.51 -13.13 5.26
C TYR A 269 -3.44 -14.35 4.34
N THR A 270 -2.39 -15.18 4.44
CA THR A 270 -2.30 -16.45 3.71
C THR A 270 -3.47 -17.40 4.05
N SER A 271 -4.08 -17.25 5.24
CA SER A 271 -5.21 -18.08 5.64
C SER A 271 -6.51 -17.82 4.86
N PHE A 272 -6.57 -16.75 4.08
CA PHE A 272 -7.65 -16.43 3.13
C PHE A 272 -7.36 -16.94 1.71
N GLY A 273 -6.33 -17.76 1.50
CA GLY A 273 -5.93 -18.24 0.18
C GLY A 273 -5.07 -17.24 -0.61
N ALA A 274 -4.55 -16.20 0.05
CA ALA A 274 -3.66 -15.26 -0.59
C ALA A 274 -2.38 -15.93 -1.10
N ARG A 275 -1.92 -15.49 -2.27
CA ARG A 275 -0.66 -15.88 -2.89
C ARG A 275 0.38 -14.78 -2.76
N THR A 276 1.65 -15.15 -2.89
CA THR A 276 2.78 -14.23 -2.80
C THR A 276 3.00 -13.46 -4.11
N GLU A 277 3.32 -12.18 -3.98
CA GLU A 277 3.83 -11.30 -5.01
C GLU A 277 5.14 -10.70 -4.50
N LYS A 278 6.20 -10.67 -5.31
CA LYS A 278 7.52 -10.21 -4.88
C LYS A 278 7.68 -8.71 -5.14
N TYR A 279 8.44 -8.05 -4.26
CA TYR A 279 8.92 -6.69 -4.46
C TYR A 279 10.31 -6.52 -3.83
N TYR A 280 10.99 -5.40 -4.06
CA TYR A 280 12.40 -5.25 -3.78
C TYR A 280 12.69 -3.99 -2.99
N HIS A 281 13.46 -4.13 -1.93
CA HIS A 281 13.94 -3.02 -1.13
C HIS A 281 15.40 -2.76 -1.45
N TYR A 282 15.70 -1.58 -1.94
CA TYR A 282 17.05 -1.10 -2.25
C TYR A 282 17.53 -0.13 -1.19
N GLN A 283 18.74 -0.33 -0.73
CA GLN A 283 19.45 0.57 0.17
C GLN A 283 20.87 0.77 -0.31
N SER A 284 21.29 2.03 -0.55
CA SER A 284 22.66 2.37 -0.89
C SER A 284 23.29 3.30 0.17
N GLY A 285 24.63 3.34 0.24
CA GLY A 285 25.34 4.29 1.08
C GLY A 285 25.57 3.85 2.53
N GLY A 286 26.60 3.00 2.76
CA GLY A 286 26.93 2.43 4.07
C GLY A 286 27.30 3.45 5.17
N ILE A 287 27.74 4.67 4.82
CA ILE A 287 28.10 5.73 5.79
C ILE A 287 26.83 6.33 6.42
N LEU A 288 25.76 6.54 5.64
CA LEU A 288 24.51 7.11 6.13
C LEU A 288 23.65 6.08 6.88
N LYS A 289 23.83 4.79 6.65
CA LYS A 289 23.21 3.74 7.46
C LYS A 289 23.69 3.83 8.91
N ARG A 290 24.99 4.03 9.14
CA ARG A 290 25.58 4.23 10.48
C ARG A 290 25.06 5.51 11.17
N THR A 291 24.88 6.61 10.42
CA THR A 291 24.31 7.85 10.98
C THR A 291 22.82 7.71 11.32
N LYS A 292 22.05 6.95 10.55
CA LYS A 292 20.62 6.69 10.83
C LYS A 292 20.44 5.79 12.06
N GLU A 293 21.33 4.85 12.27
CA GLU A 293 21.37 3.99 13.45
C GLU A 293 21.80 4.78 14.71
N LEU A 294 22.77 5.69 14.58
CA LEU A 294 23.21 6.61 15.65
C LEU A 294 22.12 7.64 16.03
N LEU A 295 21.28 8.07 15.08
CA LEU A 295 20.18 9.03 15.31
C LEU A 295 18.89 8.37 15.83
N LYS A 296 18.74 7.05 15.71
CA LYS A 296 17.63 6.28 16.27
C LYS A 296 17.91 5.78 17.68
N GLY A 297 19.16 5.83 18.11
CA GLY A 297 19.60 5.40 19.45
C GLY A 297 19.66 6.52 20.49
N LYS A 298 18.99 7.65 20.24
CA LYS A 298 18.81 8.75 21.21
C LYS A 298 17.36 9.09 21.37
#